data_691d2811f91f2c1bb7ac7ae692d593b1
#
_entry.id   691d2811f91f2c1bb7ac7ae692d593b1
#
_cell.length_a   1.000
_cell.length_b   1.000
_cell.length_c   1.000
_cell.angle_alpha   90.00
_cell.angle_beta   90.00
_cell.angle_gamma   90.00
#
_symmetry.space_group_name_H-M   'P 1'
#
loop_
_entity.id
_entity.type
_entity.pdbx_description
1 polymer ?
#
loop_
_entity_poly.entity_id
_entity_poly.type
_entity_poly.pdbx_seq_one_letter_code
_entity_poly.pdbx_strand_id
1 'polypeptide(L)'
;MLFQKPTYDWLIAGLGNPGSEYEKTRHNTGFMSLDLLAARLQVKVSKERFKALAAQADFDGQRLLLMKPLTFMNASGIAIEAAAHFYKIPPERVLVLFDDISLPVGKLRIRKNGSAGGHNGLKSIISCLGSDQFPRVKIGVGAKPHPDYDLADWVLSTVSKTEWPDYQEAMSHAADAALCIVKNGCEKAAAEYNGKTF
;
A
#
# COMPACT_ATOMS: atom_id res chain seq x y z
N MET A 1 10.02 27.81 20.41
CA MET A 1 9.49 26.45 20.40
C MET A 1 10.39 25.60 19.52
N LEU A 2 11.09 24.65 20.10
CA LEU A 2 11.86 23.66 19.33
C LEU A 2 10.85 22.74 18.63
N PHE A 3 10.73 22.81 17.32
CA PHE A 3 9.97 21.86 16.52
C PHE A 3 10.64 20.50 16.70
N GLN A 4 10.04 19.62 17.51
CA GLN A 4 10.50 18.24 17.58
C GLN A 4 10.34 17.61 16.19
N LYS A 5 11.47 17.17 15.62
CA LYS A 5 11.47 16.41 14.36
C LYS A 5 10.53 15.21 14.51
N PRO A 6 9.65 14.92 13.55
CA PRO A 6 8.78 13.74 13.63
C PRO A 6 9.62 12.49 13.86
N THR A 7 9.09 11.54 14.64
CA THR A 7 9.79 10.28 14.97
C THR A 7 10.02 9.42 13.71
N TYR A 8 9.17 9.59 12.69
CA TYR A 8 9.25 8.94 11.39
C TYR A 8 9.16 9.97 10.29
N ASP A 9 9.91 9.75 9.21
CA ASP A 9 9.88 10.60 8.01
C ASP A 9 8.77 10.14 7.05
N TRP A 10 8.41 8.85 7.09
CA TRP A 10 7.37 8.25 6.27
C TRP A 10 6.55 7.21 7.04
N LEU A 11 5.26 7.13 6.71
CA LEU A 11 4.39 5.98 6.98
C LEU A 11 4.14 5.27 5.66
N ILE A 12 4.43 3.97 5.59
CA ILE A 12 4.14 3.14 4.40
C ILE A 12 3.13 2.08 4.82
N ALA A 13 1.92 2.16 4.27
CA ALA A 13 0.83 1.24 4.57
C ALA A 13 0.59 0.30 3.37
N GLY A 14 0.64 -1.00 3.60
CA GLY A 14 0.03 -1.98 2.71
C GLY A 14 -1.42 -2.19 3.09
N LEU A 15 -2.35 -2.24 2.14
CA LEU A 15 -3.76 -2.54 2.40
C LEU A 15 -4.07 -4.02 2.23
N GLY A 16 -5.01 -4.50 3.03
CA GLY A 16 -5.46 -5.89 3.05
C GLY A 16 -6.44 -6.13 4.19
N ASN A 17 -6.97 -7.34 4.25
CA ASN A 17 -7.80 -7.85 5.34
C ASN A 17 -7.00 -8.81 6.22
N PRO A 18 -7.15 -8.76 7.55
CA PRO A 18 -6.57 -9.74 8.46
C PRO A 18 -7.32 -11.08 8.35
N GLY A 19 -6.60 -12.18 8.55
CA GLY A 19 -7.13 -13.54 8.51
C GLY A 19 -6.48 -14.40 7.42
N SER A 20 -6.29 -15.68 7.72
CA SER A 20 -5.61 -16.63 6.82
C SER A 20 -6.38 -16.85 5.51
N GLU A 21 -7.70 -16.70 5.54
CA GLU A 21 -8.59 -16.78 4.38
C GLU A 21 -8.35 -15.68 3.35
N TYR A 22 -7.76 -14.54 3.75
CA TYR A 22 -7.50 -13.39 2.88
C TYR A 22 -6.06 -13.31 2.36
N GLU A 23 -5.12 -14.09 2.93
CA GLU A 23 -3.67 -13.94 2.72
C GLU A 23 -3.24 -13.87 1.25
N LYS A 24 -3.91 -14.64 0.37
CA LYS A 24 -3.56 -14.74 -1.06
C LYS A 24 -4.60 -14.10 -1.98
N THR A 25 -5.54 -13.35 -1.43
CA THR A 25 -6.56 -12.66 -2.23
C THR A 25 -5.97 -11.45 -2.95
N ARG A 26 -6.61 -11.04 -4.05
CA ARG A 26 -6.26 -9.82 -4.78
C ARG A 26 -6.27 -8.60 -3.87
N HIS A 27 -7.25 -8.52 -2.95
CA HIS A 27 -7.38 -7.41 -2.02
C HIS A 27 -6.26 -7.32 -0.96
N ASN A 28 -5.47 -8.40 -0.79
CA ASN A 28 -4.31 -8.43 0.10
C ASN A 28 -2.97 -8.11 -0.61
N THR A 29 -3.01 -7.68 -1.86
CA THR A 29 -1.83 -7.26 -2.63
C THR A 29 -0.95 -6.26 -1.88
N GLY A 30 -1.58 -5.30 -1.21
CA GLY A 30 -0.85 -4.31 -0.41
C GLY A 30 -0.11 -4.94 0.76
N PHE A 31 -0.73 -5.87 1.50
CA PHE A 31 -0.08 -6.62 2.59
C PHE A 31 1.11 -7.43 2.09
N MET A 32 0.93 -8.18 1.00
CA MET A 32 1.99 -9.00 0.41
C MET A 32 3.16 -8.14 -0.10
N SER A 33 2.88 -7.02 -0.76
CA SER A 33 3.91 -6.08 -1.22
C SER A 33 4.68 -5.44 -0.06
N LEU A 34 4.00 -5.12 1.04
CA LEU A 34 4.63 -4.58 2.24
C LEU A 34 5.53 -5.62 2.93
N ASP A 35 5.15 -6.91 2.92
CA ASP A 35 6.00 -7.98 3.44
C ASP A 35 7.30 -8.12 2.60
N LEU A 36 7.21 -7.98 1.28
CA LEU A 36 8.39 -7.96 0.41
C LEU A 36 9.27 -6.72 0.68
N LEU A 37 8.66 -5.56 0.91
CA LEU A 37 9.38 -4.35 1.31
C LEU A 37 10.09 -4.54 2.65
N ALA A 38 9.39 -5.10 3.65
CA ALA A 38 9.95 -5.38 4.96
C ALA A 38 11.12 -6.35 4.91
N ALA A 39 11.03 -7.39 4.07
CA ALA A 39 12.11 -8.35 3.83
C ALA A 39 13.36 -7.67 3.24
N ARG A 40 13.20 -6.72 2.28
CA ARG A 40 14.32 -5.93 1.75
C ARG A 40 15.00 -5.07 2.81
N LEU A 41 14.21 -4.55 3.73
CA LEU A 41 14.70 -3.73 4.85
C LEU A 41 15.14 -4.57 6.06
N GLN A 42 15.09 -5.89 5.95
CA GLN A 42 15.49 -6.86 7.00
C GLN A 42 14.72 -6.67 8.32
N VAL A 43 13.45 -6.29 8.22
CA VAL A 43 12.54 -6.14 9.37
C VAL A 43 11.31 -7.03 9.24
N LYS A 44 10.62 -7.30 10.36
CA LYS A 44 9.36 -8.06 10.39
C LYS A 44 8.23 -7.17 10.88
N VAL A 45 7.17 -7.04 10.09
CA VAL A 45 5.95 -6.30 10.43
C VAL A 45 5.06 -7.17 11.32
N SER A 46 5.30 -7.13 12.64
CA SER A 46 4.66 -8.04 13.59
C SER A 46 4.25 -7.42 14.92
N LYS A 47 4.69 -6.18 15.21
CA LYS A 47 4.35 -5.51 16.47
C LYS A 47 2.99 -4.84 16.34
N GLU A 48 2.03 -5.23 17.17
CA GLU A 48 0.70 -4.63 17.17
C GLU A 48 0.73 -3.21 17.75
N ARG A 49 0.28 -2.23 16.96
CA ARG A 49 0.17 -0.81 17.33
C ARG A 49 -0.88 -0.12 16.46
N PHE A 50 -1.64 0.81 17.03
CA PHE A 50 -2.66 1.58 16.30
C PHE A 50 -3.65 0.70 15.52
N LYS A 51 -4.06 -0.45 16.06
CA LYS A 51 -4.89 -1.45 15.36
C LYS A 51 -4.28 -1.91 14.02
N ALA A 52 -2.96 -2.04 13.98
CA ALA A 52 -2.19 -2.51 12.83
C ALA A 52 -1.01 -3.35 13.29
N LEU A 53 -0.50 -4.23 12.44
CA LEU A 53 0.85 -4.75 12.57
C LEU A 53 1.82 -3.69 12.05
N ALA A 54 2.87 -3.42 12.80
CA ALA A 54 3.83 -2.37 12.48
C ALA A 54 5.27 -2.83 12.66
N ALA A 55 6.17 -2.17 11.93
CA ALA A 55 7.61 -2.24 12.12
C ALA A 55 8.25 -0.88 11.85
N GLN A 56 9.37 -0.62 12.53
CA GLN A 56 10.28 0.46 12.17
C GLN A 56 11.35 -0.08 11.22
N ALA A 57 11.71 0.72 10.24
CA ALA A 57 12.86 0.47 9.37
C ALA A 57 13.58 1.79 9.08
N ASP A 58 14.86 1.70 8.72
CA ASP A 58 15.65 2.84 8.26
C ASP A 58 16.08 2.59 6.80
N PHE A 59 15.94 3.60 5.95
CA PHE A 59 16.34 3.53 4.55
C PHE A 59 16.81 4.89 4.06
N ASP A 60 18.02 4.93 3.50
CA ASP A 60 18.63 6.15 2.90
C ASP A 60 18.58 7.37 3.85
N GLY A 61 18.87 7.14 5.15
CA GLY A 61 18.83 8.17 6.19
C GLY A 61 17.43 8.59 6.63
N GLN A 62 16.37 7.96 6.13
CA GLN A 62 14.98 8.21 6.50
C GLN A 62 14.45 7.10 7.40
N ARG A 63 13.65 7.48 8.39
CA ARG A 63 13.00 6.56 9.32
C ARG A 63 11.59 6.26 8.86
N LEU A 64 11.31 4.98 8.63
CA LEU A 64 10.05 4.49 8.06
C LEU A 64 9.22 3.77 9.12
N LEU A 65 7.91 4.04 9.14
CA LEU A 65 6.91 3.24 9.84
C LEU A 65 6.16 2.39 8.80
N LEU A 66 6.38 1.07 8.82
CA LEU A 66 5.66 0.12 7.97
C LEU A 66 4.42 -0.36 8.71
N MET A 67 3.24 -0.40 8.05
CA MET A 67 1.98 -0.77 8.68
C MET A 67 1.10 -1.66 7.81
N LYS A 68 0.51 -2.69 8.43
CA LYS A 68 -0.62 -3.49 7.90
C LYS A 68 -1.83 -3.26 8.81
N PRO A 69 -2.83 -2.44 8.41
CA PRO A 69 -4.04 -2.21 9.20
C PRO A 69 -4.80 -3.53 9.49
N LEU A 70 -5.23 -3.73 10.74
CA LEU A 70 -6.03 -4.89 11.16
C LEU A 70 -7.54 -4.56 11.25
N THR A 71 -7.93 -3.40 10.75
CA THR A 71 -9.28 -2.83 10.85
C THR A 71 -10.21 -3.25 9.70
N PHE A 72 -9.83 -4.25 8.93
CA PHE A 72 -10.40 -4.60 7.63
C PHE A 72 -10.33 -3.45 6.60
N MET A 73 -10.52 -3.77 5.32
CA MET A 73 -10.27 -2.85 4.20
C MET A 73 -11.06 -1.55 4.31
N ASN A 74 -12.34 -1.61 4.58
CA ASN A 74 -13.25 -0.46 4.65
C ASN A 74 -13.01 0.47 5.85
N ALA A 75 -12.17 0.08 6.80
CA ALA A 75 -11.80 0.86 7.99
C ALA A 75 -10.29 1.11 8.10
N SER A 76 -9.52 0.87 7.02
CA SER A 76 -8.05 1.01 7.01
C SER A 76 -7.58 2.41 7.43
N GLY A 77 -8.34 3.45 7.11
CA GLY A 77 -8.03 4.83 7.46
C GLY A 77 -7.93 5.07 8.96
N ILE A 78 -8.69 4.34 9.79
CA ILE A 78 -8.66 4.50 11.26
C ILE A 78 -7.27 4.20 11.83
N ALA A 79 -6.65 3.11 11.38
CA ALA A 79 -5.32 2.72 11.84
C ALA A 79 -4.23 3.69 11.32
N ILE A 80 -4.32 4.07 10.06
CA ILE A 80 -3.35 4.94 9.38
C ILE A 80 -3.39 6.36 9.98
N GLU A 81 -4.59 6.92 10.16
CA GLU A 81 -4.78 8.25 10.75
C GLU A 81 -4.25 8.28 12.19
N ALA A 82 -4.61 7.31 13.03
CA ALA A 82 -4.16 7.26 14.42
C ALA A 82 -2.61 7.27 14.53
N ALA A 83 -1.92 6.54 13.64
CA ALA A 83 -0.46 6.54 13.61
C ALA A 83 0.11 7.85 13.04
N ALA A 84 -0.45 8.35 11.93
CA ALA A 84 -0.02 9.59 11.30
C ALA A 84 -0.18 10.79 12.24
N HIS A 85 -1.32 10.89 12.92
CA HIS A 85 -1.59 11.93 13.92
C HIS A 85 -0.61 11.84 15.10
N PHE A 86 -0.44 10.65 15.68
CA PHE A 86 0.44 10.45 16.84
C PHE A 86 1.89 10.84 16.53
N TYR A 87 2.41 10.45 15.37
CA TYR A 87 3.79 10.75 14.95
C TYR A 87 3.94 12.06 14.18
N LYS A 88 2.84 12.81 13.98
CA LYS A 88 2.82 14.07 13.22
C LYS A 88 3.34 13.91 11.78
N ILE A 89 2.96 12.79 11.14
CA ILE A 89 3.31 12.51 9.75
C ILE A 89 2.23 13.16 8.85
N PRO A 90 2.58 14.09 7.97
CA PRO A 90 1.60 14.74 7.10
C PRO A 90 1.13 13.76 6.00
N PRO A 91 -0.07 13.98 5.39
CA PRO A 91 -0.61 13.11 4.34
C PRO A 91 0.37 12.85 3.19
N GLU A 92 1.14 13.83 2.77
CA GLU A 92 2.13 13.73 1.68
C GLU A 92 3.29 12.77 2.00
N ARG A 93 3.42 12.34 3.25
CA ARG A 93 4.38 11.35 3.74
C ARG A 93 3.73 10.02 4.14
N VAL A 94 2.46 9.82 3.78
CA VAL A 94 1.73 8.55 3.92
C VAL A 94 1.69 7.86 2.55
N LEU A 95 2.53 6.84 2.35
CA LEU A 95 2.57 6.05 1.12
C LEU A 95 1.67 4.82 1.25
N VAL A 96 0.80 4.58 0.28
CA VAL A 96 -0.17 3.46 0.31
C VAL A 96 0.07 2.50 -0.86
N LEU A 97 0.24 1.21 -0.54
CA LEU A 97 0.31 0.09 -1.49
C LEU A 97 -1.03 -0.65 -1.50
N PHE A 98 -1.65 -0.84 -2.67
CA PHE A 98 -2.98 -1.47 -2.78
C PHE A 98 -3.26 -2.01 -4.18
N ASP A 99 -4.29 -2.86 -4.27
CA ASP A 99 -4.77 -3.48 -5.50
C ASP A 99 -5.57 -2.50 -6.39
N ASP A 100 -5.39 -2.60 -7.71
CA ASP A 100 -6.16 -1.82 -8.69
C ASP A 100 -6.70 -2.74 -9.81
N ILE A 101 -8.03 -2.87 -9.86
CA ILE A 101 -8.75 -3.67 -10.87
C ILE A 101 -8.72 -3.05 -12.28
N SER A 102 -8.36 -1.78 -12.40
CA SER A 102 -8.25 -1.10 -13.70
C SER A 102 -6.92 -1.36 -14.40
N LEU A 103 -6.00 -2.02 -13.71
CA LEU A 103 -4.68 -2.38 -14.23
C LEU A 103 -4.59 -3.90 -14.43
N PRO A 104 -4.06 -4.36 -15.57
CA PRO A 104 -3.73 -5.77 -15.75
C PRO A 104 -2.74 -6.26 -14.67
N VAL A 105 -2.75 -7.57 -14.43
CA VAL A 105 -1.70 -8.24 -13.62
C VAL A 105 -0.33 -7.94 -14.25
N GLY A 106 0.72 -7.78 -13.44
CA GLY A 106 2.06 -7.40 -13.92
C GLY A 106 2.25 -5.90 -14.15
N LYS A 107 1.23 -5.05 -13.90
CA LYS A 107 1.33 -3.58 -14.10
C LYS A 107 1.30 -2.83 -12.78
N LEU A 108 2.07 -1.74 -12.76
CA LEU A 108 2.05 -0.77 -11.66
C LEU A 108 1.63 0.63 -12.15
N ARG A 109 1.05 1.41 -11.24
CA ARG A 109 0.81 2.83 -11.46
C ARG A 109 1.05 3.63 -10.20
N ILE A 110 2.03 4.51 -10.25
CA ILE A 110 2.36 5.43 -9.17
C ILE A 110 1.63 6.74 -9.40
N ARG A 111 1.02 7.28 -8.34
CA ARG A 111 0.37 8.59 -8.31
C ARG A 111 0.75 9.32 -7.03
N LYS A 112 0.98 10.62 -7.14
CA LYS A 112 1.30 11.50 -5.99
C LYS A 112 0.05 11.75 -5.12
N ASN A 113 -1.14 11.76 -5.75
CA ASN A 113 -2.43 12.01 -5.11
C ASN A 113 -3.56 11.45 -6.00
N GLY A 114 -4.82 11.65 -5.59
CA GLY A 114 -6.00 11.35 -6.39
C GLY A 114 -7.15 10.76 -5.59
N SER A 115 -8.31 10.62 -6.25
CA SER A 115 -9.52 10.05 -5.67
C SER A 115 -9.37 8.57 -5.28
N ALA A 116 -10.37 8.06 -4.57
CA ALA A 116 -10.41 6.65 -4.16
C ALA A 116 -10.60 5.66 -5.32
N GLY A 117 -11.12 6.11 -6.48
CA GLY A 117 -11.34 5.24 -7.64
C GLY A 117 -12.23 4.02 -7.37
N GLY A 118 -13.16 4.12 -6.41
CA GLY A 118 -14.02 3.01 -5.98
C GLY A 118 -13.42 2.12 -4.88
N HIS A 119 -12.13 2.19 -4.60
CA HIS A 119 -11.45 1.34 -3.62
C HIS A 119 -11.82 1.72 -2.18
N ASN A 120 -12.43 0.79 -1.42
CA ASN A 120 -12.96 1.07 -0.08
C ASN A 120 -11.88 1.47 0.93
N GLY A 121 -10.71 0.86 0.88
CA GLY A 121 -9.58 1.25 1.73
C GLY A 121 -9.14 2.69 1.50
N LEU A 122 -9.07 3.13 0.25
CA LEU A 122 -8.74 4.53 -0.06
C LEU A 122 -9.84 5.50 0.34
N LYS A 123 -11.13 5.13 0.20
CA LYS A 123 -12.25 5.95 0.71
C LYS A 123 -12.09 6.19 2.21
N SER A 124 -11.79 5.13 2.96
CA SER A 124 -11.54 5.21 4.40
C SER A 124 -10.35 6.11 4.74
N ILE A 125 -9.22 5.95 4.04
CA ILE A 125 -8.02 6.76 4.29
C ILE A 125 -8.28 8.24 4.00
N ILE A 126 -8.90 8.57 2.85
CA ILE A 126 -9.23 9.95 2.49
C ILE A 126 -10.16 10.58 3.53
N SER A 127 -11.20 9.84 3.96
CA SER A 127 -12.14 10.31 4.98
C SER A 127 -11.45 10.57 6.33
N CYS A 128 -10.58 9.67 6.79
CA CYS A 128 -9.92 9.79 8.09
C CYS A 128 -8.81 10.85 8.10
N LEU A 129 -7.98 10.91 7.05
CA LEU A 129 -6.91 11.92 6.92
C LEU A 129 -7.45 13.32 6.54
N GLY A 130 -8.69 13.41 6.03
CA GLY A 130 -9.24 14.65 5.49
C GLY A 130 -8.51 15.15 4.23
N SER A 131 -7.77 14.27 3.53
CA SER A 131 -6.92 14.63 2.40
C SER A 131 -6.76 13.47 1.44
N ASP A 132 -6.69 13.75 0.14
CA ASP A 132 -6.30 12.82 -0.92
C ASP A 132 -4.85 13.04 -1.39
N GLN A 133 -4.12 13.95 -0.74
CA GLN A 133 -2.76 14.35 -1.08
C GLN A 133 -1.72 13.41 -0.47
N PHE A 134 -1.82 12.12 -0.78
CA PHE A 134 -0.86 11.11 -0.35
C PHE A 134 -0.40 10.23 -1.53
N PRO A 135 0.90 9.90 -1.60
CA PRO A 135 1.43 9.03 -2.64
C PRO A 135 0.89 7.60 -2.55
N ARG A 136 0.76 6.98 -3.72
CA ARG A 136 0.21 5.63 -3.83
C ARG A 136 0.85 4.83 -4.93
N VAL A 137 1.09 3.55 -4.65
CA VAL A 137 1.47 2.53 -5.64
C VAL A 137 0.26 1.63 -5.85
N LYS A 138 -0.32 1.71 -7.03
CA LYS A 138 -1.41 0.87 -7.51
C LYS A 138 -0.83 -0.37 -8.17
N ILE A 139 -1.27 -1.54 -7.75
CA ILE A 139 -0.76 -2.83 -8.22
C ILE A 139 -1.89 -3.53 -8.97
N GLY A 140 -1.67 -3.83 -10.23
CA GLY A 140 -2.67 -4.43 -11.10
C GLY A 140 -3.03 -5.85 -10.66
N VAL A 141 -4.33 -6.08 -10.51
CA VAL A 141 -4.89 -7.40 -10.16
C VAL A 141 -5.86 -7.91 -11.24
N GLY A 142 -5.97 -7.18 -12.35
CA GLY A 142 -6.86 -7.49 -13.46
C GLY A 142 -8.32 -7.11 -13.20
N ALA A 143 -9.05 -6.89 -14.30
CA ALA A 143 -10.48 -6.62 -14.26
C ALA A 143 -11.26 -7.91 -13.98
N LYS A 144 -12.46 -7.76 -13.39
CA LYS A 144 -13.39 -8.87 -13.24
C LYS A 144 -13.74 -9.51 -14.60
N PRO A 145 -14.01 -10.83 -14.65
CA PRO A 145 -14.10 -11.58 -15.91
C PRO A 145 -15.27 -11.16 -16.79
N HIS A 146 -16.34 -10.64 -16.19
CA HIS A 146 -17.50 -10.09 -16.91
C HIS A 146 -18.21 -9.01 -16.09
N PRO A 147 -19.00 -8.12 -16.71
CA PRO A 147 -19.63 -6.97 -16.04
C PRO A 147 -20.51 -7.34 -14.83
N ASP A 148 -21.23 -8.46 -14.91
CA ASP A 148 -22.16 -8.90 -13.87
C ASP A 148 -21.48 -9.65 -12.70
N TYR A 149 -20.17 -9.90 -12.80
CA TYR A 149 -19.43 -10.53 -11.69
C TYR A 149 -19.38 -9.57 -10.49
N ASP A 150 -19.66 -10.07 -9.29
CA ASP A 150 -19.59 -9.23 -8.09
C ASP A 150 -18.14 -8.76 -7.82
N LEU A 151 -18.00 -7.47 -7.55
CA LEU A 151 -16.66 -6.88 -7.36
C LEU A 151 -16.01 -7.34 -6.06
N ALA A 152 -16.79 -7.53 -4.99
CA ALA A 152 -16.25 -8.02 -3.73
C ALA A 152 -15.74 -9.45 -3.88
N ASP A 153 -16.51 -10.32 -4.55
CA ASP A 153 -16.08 -11.69 -4.84
C ASP A 153 -14.81 -11.71 -5.69
N TRP A 154 -14.70 -10.78 -6.66
CA TRP A 154 -13.50 -10.68 -7.48
C TRP A 154 -12.24 -10.32 -6.67
N VAL A 155 -12.28 -9.26 -5.89
CA VAL A 155 -11.11 -8.82 -5.13
C VAL A 155 -10.78 -9.77 -3.96
N LEU A 156 -11.76 -10.52 -3.46
CA LEU A 156 -11.55 -11.57 -2.46
C LEU A 156 -11.16 -12.92 -3.06
N SER A 157 -11.12 -13.05 -4.38
CA SER A 157 -10.60 -14.24 -5.05
C SER A 157 -9.07 -14.19 -5.16
N THR A 158 -8.45 -15.35 -5.41
CA THR A 158 -7.01 -15.48 -5.62
C THR A 158 -6.64 -15.25 -7.09
N VAL A 159 -5.43 -14.80 -7.35
CA VAL A 159 -4.86 -14.75 -8.70
C VAL A 159 -4.62 -16.18 -9.20
N SER A 160 -4.85 -16.43 -10.47
CA SER A 160 -4.65 -17.75 -11.08
C SER A 160 -3.19 -18.22 -10.98
N LYS A 161 -2.98 -19.54 -11.00
CA LYS A 161 -1.63 -20.11 -10.95
C LYS A 161 -0.76 -19.67 -12.14
N THR A 162 -1.38 -19.44 -13.28
CA THR A 162 -0.72 -19.00 -14.52
C THR A 162 -0.27 -17.53 -14.44
N GLU A 163 -1.03 -16.67 -13.76
CA GLU A 163 -0.71 -15.25 -13.58
C GLU A 163 0.15 -14.99 -12.32
N TRP A 164 0.29 -15.99 -11.46
CA TRP A 164 0.98 -15.84 -10.18
C TRP A 164 2.44 -15.36 -10.29
N PRO A 165 3.27 -15.85 -11.25
CA PRO A 165 4.63 -15.36 -11.43
C PRO A 165 4.69 -13.85 -11.72
N ASP A 166 3.93 -13.37 -12.71
CA ASP A 166 3.88 -11.95 -13.09
C ASP A 166 3.34 -11.09 -11.94
N TYR A 167 2.37 -11.64 -11.18
CA TYR A 167 1.82 -10.98 -10.01
C TYR A 167 2.84 -10.83 -8.88
N GLN A 168 3.64 -11.88 -8.61
CA GLN A 168 4.72 -11.80 -7.61
C GLN A 168 5.80 -10.79 -8.04
N GLU A 169 6.14 -10.75 -9.31
CA GLU A 169 7.10 -9.79 -9.84
C GLU A 169 6.58 -8.36 -9.71
N ALA A 170 5.31 -8.10 -10.04
CA ALA A 170 4.69 -6.80 -9.83
C ALA A 170 4.71 -6.36 -8.36
N MET A 171 4.38 -7.25 -7.41
CA MET A 171 4.46 -6.95 -5.98
C MET A 171 5.91 -6.65 -5.54
N SER A 172 6.87 -7.39 -6.09
CA SER A 172 8.31 -7.15 -5.87
C SER A 172 8.71 -5.74 -6.33
N HIS A 173 8.34 -5.37 -7.55
CA HIS A 173 8.59 -4.04 -8.09
C HIS A 173 7.79 -2.93 -7.36
N ALA A 174 6.61 -3.24 -6.80
CA ALA A 174 5.88 -2.29 -5.96
C ALA A 174 6.66 -1.95 -4.67
N ALA A 175 7.37 -2.93 -4.09
CA ALA A 175 8.25 -2.68 -2.96
C ALA A 175 9.46 -1.80 -3.37
N ASP A 176 10.06 -2.03 -4.54
CA ASP A 176 11.15 -1.20 -5.06
C ASP A 176 10.68 0.21 -5.39
N ALA A 177 9.49 0.34 -5.98
CA ALA A 177 8.85 1.62 -6.26
C ALA A 177 8.58 2.42 -4.98
N ALA A 178 8.18 1.76 -3.88
CA ALA A 178 8.02 2.43 -2.59
C ALA A 178 9.34 3.02 -2.08
N LEU A 179 10.44 2.29 -2.17
CA LEU A 179 11.78 2.79 -1.81
C LEU A 179 12.24 3.91 -2.75
N CYS A 180 11.94 3.80 -4.04
CA CYS A 180 12.22 4.85 -5.02
C CYS A 180 11.45 6.15 -4.68
N ILE A 181 10.17 6.05 -4.27
CA ILE A 181 9.39 7.21 -3.82
C ILE A 181 10.02 7.87 -2.60
N VAL A 182 10.42 7.08 -1.60
CA VAL A 182 11.05 7.58 -0.37
C VAL A 182 12.34 8.34 -0.68
N LYS A 183 13.18 7.78 -1.55
CA LYS A 183 14.50 8.32 -1.89
C LYS A 183 14.45 9.46 -2.91
N ASN A 184 13.67 9.30 -3.97
CA ASN A 184 13.75 10.13 -5.17
C ASN A 184 12.45 10.91 -5.47
N GLY A 185 11.35 10.62 -4.75
CA GLY A 185 10.03 11.22 -4.96
C GLY A 185 9.18 10.50 -6.01
N CYS A 186 7.88 10.86 -6.02
CA CYS A 186 6.87 10.21 -6.87
C CYS A 186 7.11 10.39 -8.37
N GLU A 187 7.63 11.52 -8.80
CA GLU A 187 7.80 11.81 -10.23
C GLU A 187 8.84 10.89 -10.86
N LYS A 188 9.98 10.70 -10.19
CA LYS A 188 11.03 9.79 -10.66
C LYS A 188 10.56 8.34 -10.61
N ALA A 189 9.91 7.92 -9.53
CA ALA A 189 9.35 6.59 -9.43
C ALA A 189 8.27 6.34 -10.51
N ALA A 190 7.39 7.32 -10.79
CA ALA A 190 6.39 7.20 -11.85
C ALA A 190 7.04 7.06 -13.24
N ALA A 191 8.10 7.79 -13.53
CA ALA A 191 8.85 7.66 -14.79
C ALA A 191 9.52 6.29 -14.93
N GLU A 192 9.96 5.71 -13.81
CA GLU A 192 10.67 4.43 -13.80
C GLU A 192 9.73 3.21 -13.89
N TYR A 193 8.55 3.25 -13.23
CA TYR A 193 7.69 2.08 -13.07
C TYR A 193 6.38 2.14 -13.87
N ASN A 194 5.82 3.33 -14.16
CA ASN A 194 4.56 3.42 -14.91
C ASN A 194 4.73 2.96 -16.37
N GLY A 195 3.72 2.21 -16.87
CA GLY A 195 3.70 1.75 -18.26
C GLY A 195 4.56 0.51 -18.56
N LYS A 196 5.38 0.07 -17.61
CA LYS A 196 6.13 -1.19 -17.76
C LYS A 196 5.24 -2.40 -17.46
N THR A 197 5.60 -3.54 -18.02
CA THR A 197 5.12 -4.87 -17.63
C THR A 197 6.26 -5.57 -16.90
N PHE A 198 5.92 -6.21 -15.83
CA PHE A 198 6.84 -6.97 -15.00
C PHE A 198 6.42 -8.43 -15.01
#